data_534df8e53b4074494b4d94066abc339f
#
_entry.id   534df8e53b4074494b4d94066abc339f
#
_cell.length_a   1.000
_cell.length_b   1.000
_cell.length_c   1.000
_cell.angle_alpha   90.00
_cell.angle_beta   90.00
_cell.angle_gamma   90.00
#
_symmetry.space_group_name_H-M   'P 1'
#
loop_
_entity.id
_entity.type
_entity.pdbx_description
1 polymer ?
#
loop_
_entity_poly.entity_id
_entity_poly.type
_entity_poly.pdbx_seq_one_letter_code
_entity_poly.pdbx_strand_id
1 'polypeptide(L)'
;ILVYPQGLPSDDGSPHWNIAENGDDNKSNSDDFGFIGALINELSLGYNVDLNRIYACGYSNGAGFSFSAACHLNQFAAIASISGLMSDWALDNCDPPKPVGTMIIHGTSDDVRPYEGIDNFSLSVDEEIQFWTDFNNTDSIPQITNFNDENLIEHFKYSNGTNGSLVELFKINNGYHIW
;
A
#
# COMPACT_ATOMS: atom_id res chain seq x y z
N ILE A 1 -3.72 -5.75 18.32
CA ILE A 1 -2.99 -6.98 17.97
C ILE A 1 -2.03 -6.61 16.82
N LEU A 2 -0.78 -7.01 16.95
CA LEU A 2 0.22 -6.85 15.89
C LEU A 2 0.53 -8.24 15.33
N VAL A 3 0.54 -8.38 14.00
CA VAL A 3 0.75 -9.63 13.30
C VAL A 3 1.81 -9.43 12.21
N TYR A 4 2.73 -10.34 12.08
CA TYR A 4 3.75 -10.38 11.04
C TYR A 4 3.56 -11.65 10.19
N PRO A 5 2.65 -11.61 9.20
CA PRO A 5 2.45 -12.77 8.34
C PRO A 5 3.65 -12.97 7.41
N GLN A 6 3.93 -14.23 7.07
CA GLN A 6 5.02 -14.61 6.20
C GLN A 6 4.47 -15.10 4.87
N GLY A 7 4.89 -14.48 3.77
CA GLY A 7 4.63 -14.98 2.42
C GLY A 7 5.32 -16.32 2.17
N LEU A 8 4.75 -17.14 1.32
CA LEU A 8 5.35 -18.40 0.90
C LEU A 8 6.58 -18.14 0.00
N PRO A 9 7.54 -19.09 -0.06
CA PRO A 9 8.65 -18.99 -0.98
C PRO A 9 8.15 -19.00 -2.45
N SER A 10 8.70 -18.11 -3.25
CA SER A 10 8.61 -18.16 -4.71
C SER A 10 9.49 -19.30 -5.26
N ASP A 11 9.49 -19.50 -6.57
CA ASP A 11 10.25 -20.57 -7.24
C ASP A 11 11.77 -20.49 -6.99
N ASP A 12 12.30 -19.31 -6.68
CA ASP A 12 13.70 -19.10 -6.31
C ASP A 12 14.00 -19.33 -4.82
N GLY A 13 12.99 -19.68 -4.02
CA GLY A 13 13.07 -19.94 -2.59
C GLY A 13 12.96 -18.69 -1.70
N SER A 14 12.81 -17.49 -2.26
CA SER A 14 12.66 -16.25 -1.50
C SER A 14 11.20 -16.04 -1.04
N PRO A 15 10.95 -15.65 0.22
CA PRO A 15 9.60 -15.26 0.65
C PRO A 15 9.05 -14.14 -0.21
N HIS A 16 7.81 -14.30 -0.67
CA HIS A 16 7.18 -13.37 -1.60
C HIS A 16 5.67 -13.28 -1.37
N TRP A 17 5.09 -12.15 -1.71
CA TRP A 17 3.65 -11.95 -1.81
C TRP A 17 3.25 -11.82 -3.27
N ASN A 18 2.28 -12.58 -3.71
CA ASN A 18 1.64 -12.40 -5.00
C ASN A 18 0.76 -11.15 -4.95
N ILE A 19 1.01 -10.20 -5.85
CA ILE A 19 0.32 -8.90 -5.88
C ILE A 19 -0.94 -8.89 -6.76
N ALA A 20 -1.23 -10.02 -7.40
CA ALA A 20 -2.40 -10.24 -8.26
C ALA A 20 -3.02 -11.61 -7.93
N GLU A 21 -4.31 -11.80 -8.23
CA GLU A 21 -4.92 -13.15 -8.16
C GLU A 21 -4.30 -14.12 -9.16
N ASN A 22 -4.01 -13.61 -10.36
CA ASN A 22 -3.42 -14.36 -11.46
C ASN A 22 -2.50 -13.43 -12.24
N GLY A 23 -1.54 -13.97 -12.94
CA GLY A 23 -0.71 -13.22 -13.87
C GLY A 23 0.78 -13.57 -13.77
N ASP A 24 1.54 -13.07 -14.74
CA ASP A 24 2.96 -13.34 -14.89
C ASP A 24 3.82 -12.64 -13.81
N ASP A 25 3.21 -11.67 -13.10
CA ASP A 25 3.88 -10.94 -12.01
C ASP A 25 3.91 -11.72 -10.69
N ASN A 26 3.08 -12.77 -10.58
CA ASN A 26 3.08 -13.68 -9.45
C ASN A 26 4.24 -14.69 -9.57
N LYS A 27 4.95 -14.89 -8.47
CA LYS A 27 6.13 -15.79 -8.42
C LYS A 27 5.82 -17.15 -7.81
N SER A 28 4.56 -17.41 -7.49
CA SER A 28 4.10 -18.68 -6.95
C SER A 28 2.61 -18.86 -7.25
N ASN A 29 2.09 -20.05 -6.94
CA ASN A 29 0.65 -20.34 -7.03
C ASN A 29 -0.05 -20.18 -5.66
N SER A 30 0.53 -19.44 -4.71
CA SER A 30 -0.10 -19.20 -3.41
C SER A 30 -1.28 -18.27 -3.53
N ASP A 31 -2.35 -18.58 -2.79
CA ASP A 31 -3.50 -17.69 -2.60
C ASP A 31 -3.23 -16.78 -1.38
N ASP A 32 -2.45 -15.72 -1.59
CA ASP A 32 -2.06 -14.81 -0.52
C ASP A 32 -3.22 -13.94 -0.04
N PHE A 33 -4.16 -13.60 -0.93
CA PHE A 33 -5.38 -12.88 -0.54
C PHE A 33 -6.28 -13.75 0.35
N GLY A 34 -6.51 -14.99 -0.05
CA GLY A 34 -7.26 -15.96 0.76
C GLY A 34 -6.60 -16.21 2.11
N PHE A 35 -5.27 -16.29 2.16
CA PHE A 35 -4.51 -16.45 3.40
C PHE A 35 -4.72 -15.26 4.34
N ILE A 36 -4.58 -14.02 3.89
CA ILE A 36 -4.78 -12.82 4.72
C ILE A 36 -6.23 -12.71 5.19
N GLY A 37 -7.19 -12.97 4.30
CA GLY A 37 -8.61 -12.99 4.67
C GLY A 37 -8.92 -14.03 5.76
N ALA A 38 -8.39 -15.25 5.62
CA ALA A 38 -8.55 -16.31 6.63
C ALA A 38 -7.86 -15.95 7.96
N LEU A 39 -6.67 -15.35 7.91
CA LEU A 39 -5.94 -14.90 9.08
C LEU A 39 -6.73 -13.85 9.88
N ILE A 40 -7.30 -12.85 9.21
CA ILE A 40 -8.14 -11.84 9.85
C ILE A 40 -9.37 -12.48 10.50
N ASN A 41 -10.02 -13.41 9.81
CA ASN A 41 -11.18 -14.12 10.34
C ASN A 41 -10.83 -14.96 11.57
N GLU A 42 -9.74 -15.72 11.53
CA GLU A 42 -9.29 -16.56 12.64
C GLU A 42 -8.95 -15.71 13.88
N LEU A 43 -8.24 -14.60 13.69
CA LEU A 43 -7.94 -13.67 14.79
C LEU A 43 -9.20 -13.05 15.38
N SER A 44 -10.21 -12.78 14.56
CA SER A 44 -11.48 -12.20 15.00
C SER A 44 -12.33 -13.20 15.80
N LEU A 45 -12.16 -14.50 15.58
CA LEU A 45 -12.80 -15.55 16.38
C LEU A 45 -12.12 -15.72 17.75
N GLY A 46 -10.80 -15.55 17.81
CA GLY A 46 -10.00 -15.76 19.02
C GLY A 46 -9.85 -14.53 19.92
N TYR A 47 -10.04 -13.34 19.36
CA TYR A 47 -9.79 -12.08 20.03
C TYR A 47 -10.89 -11.06 19.77
N ASN A 48 -11.04 -10.07 20.65
CA ASN A 48 -11.96 -8.95 20.45
C ASN A 48 -11.36 -7.93 19.47
N VAL A 49 -11.47 -8.23 18.17
CA VAL A 49 -10.96 -7.37 17.08
C VAL A 49 -12.06 -6.39 16.67
N ASP A 50 -11.69 -5.10 16.56
CA ASP A 50 -12.54 -4.11 15.91
C ASP A 50 -12.36 -4.20 14.39
N LEU A 51 -13.34 -4.78 13.71
CA LEU A 51 -13.31 -4.99 12.24
C LEU A 51 -13.30 -3.68 11.43
N ASN A 52 -13.56 -2.54 12.06
CA ASN A 52 -13.45 -1.23 11.41
C ASN A 52 -12.05 -0.62 11.58
N ARG A 53 -11.13 -1.27 12.29
CA ARG A 53 -9.78 -0.79 12.57
C ARG A 53 -8.73 -1.85 12.28
N ILE A 54 -8.79 -2.43 11.09
CA ILE A 54 -7.78 -3.35 10.55
C ILE A 54 -6.89 -2.56 9.60
N TYR A 55 -5.60 -2.69 9.76
CA TYR A 55 -4.59 -1.95 9.02
C TYR A 55 -3.55 -2.89 8.43
N ALA A 56 -3.01 -2.56 7.27
CA ALA A 56 -1.86 -3.25 6.72
C ALA A 56 -0.71 -2.27 6.47
N CYS A 57 0.51 -2.75 6.58
CA CYS A 57 1.68 -2.02 6.09
C CYS A 57 2.70 -3.01 5.55
N GLY A 58 3.47 -2.56 4.58
CA GLY A 58 4.51 -3.37 3.99
C GLY A 58 5.64 -2.55 3.40
N TYR A 59 6.78 -3.22 3.19
CA TYR A 59 7.95 -2.68 2.52
C TYR A 59 8.15 -3.39 1.18
N SER A 60 8.52 -2.65 0.13
CA SER A 60 8.85 -3.19 -1.20
C SER A 60 7.71 -4.07 -1.76
N ASN A 61 7.93 -5.37 -1.97
CA ASN A 61 6.89 -6.31 -2.40
C ASN A 61 5.70 -6.36 -1.44
N GLY A 62 5.94 -6.32 -0.11
CA GLY A 62 4.87 -6.26 0.88
C GLY A 62 4.05 -4.97 0.84
N ALA A 63 4.65 -3.86 0.38
CA ALA A 63 3.95 -2.61 0.16
C ALA A 63 3.04 -2.68 -1.08
N GLY A 64 3.54 -3.24 -2.19
CA GLY A 64 2.72 -3.55 -3.37
C GLY A 64 1.56 -4.47 -3.03
N PHE A 65 1.81 -5.52 -2.23
CA PHE A 65 0.75 -6.38 -1.74
C PHE A 65 -0.26 -5.64 -0.84
N SER A 66 0.16 -4.67 -0.04
CA SER A 66 -0.77 -3.88 0.79
C SER A 66 -1.75 -3.07 -0.05
N PHE A 67 -1.32 -2.49 -1.18
CA PHE A 67 -2.22 -1.86 -2.15
C PHE A 67 -3.22 -2.86 -2.73
N SER A 68 -2.72 -3.98 -3.26
CA SER A 68 -3.57 -5.01 -3.85
C SER A 68 -4.57 -5.59 -2.84
N ALA A 69 -4.12 -5.83 -1.60
CA ALA A 69 -4.99 -6.31 -0.51
C ALA A 69 -6.07 -5.29 -0.14
N ALA A 70 -5.75 -3.98 -0.11
CA ALA A 70 -6.74 -2.93 0.14
C ALA A 70 -7.81 -2.87 -0.97
N CYS A 71 -7.41 -3.10 -2.22
CA CYS A 71 -8.32 -3.11 -3.37
C CYS A 71 -9.20 -4.37 -3.41
N HIS A 72 -8.63 -5.52 -3.03
CA HIS A 72 -9.30 -6.82 -3.18
C HIS A 72 -10.01 -7.29 -1.91
N LEU A 73 -9.45 -7.01 -0.73
CA LEU A 73 -10.02 -7.40 0.56
C LEU A 73 -10.70 -6.22 1.24
N ASN A 74 -12.00 -6.32 1.47
CA ASN A 74 -12.86 -5.25 2.02
C ASN A 74 -12.65 -4.97 3.52
N GLN A 75 -11.57 -5.47 4.13
CA GLN A 75 -11.37 -5.49 5.57
C GLN A 75 -10.54 -4.31 6.08
N PHE A 76 -9.72 -3.69 5.22
CA PHE A 76 -8.79 -2.66 5.65
C PHE A 76 -9.46 -1.28 5.82
N ALA A 77 -9.12 -0.61 6.93
CA ALA A 77 -9.49 0.78 7.18
C ALA A 77 -8.43 1.75 6.68
N ALA A 78 -7.17 1.33 6.71
CA ALA A 78 -6.06 2.06 6.12
C ALA A 78 -4.87 1.14 5.82
N ILE A 79 -4.00 1.61 4.92
CA ILE A 79 -2.74 0.96 4.57
C ILE A 79 -1.56 1.93 4.63
N ALA A 80 -0.36 1.38 4.79
CA ALA A 80 0.88 2.11 4.60
C ALA A 80 1.81 1.34 3.65
N SER A 81 2.25 2.02 2.60
CA SER A 81 3.21 1.53 1.61
C SER A 81 4.57 2.17 1.84
N ILE A 82 5.60 1.38 2.01
CA ILE A 82 6.97 1.86 2.16
C ILE A 82 7.81 1.32 1.00
N SER A 83 8.34 2.22 0.17
CA SER A 83 9.17 1.88 -1.01
C SER A 83 8.54 0.74 -1.85
N GLY A 84 7.25 0.82 -2.09
CA GLY A 84 6.49 -0.11 -2.92
C GLY A 84 5.57 0.65 -3.86
N LEU A 85 5.16 0.01 -4.94
CA LEU A 85 4.31 0.61 -5.95
C LEU A 85 3.01 -0.18 -6.13
N MET A 86 1.94 0.54 -6.44
CA MET A 86 0.65 -0.02 -6.80
C MET A 86 0.73 -0.58 -8.22
N SER A 87 0.47 -1.86 -8.39
CA SER A 87 0.51 -2.51 -9.70
C SER A 87 -0.66 -2.10 -10.58
N ASP A 88 -0.49 -2.19 -11.90
CA ASP A 88 -1.57 -1.99 -12.88
C ASP A 88 -2.73 -2.95 -12.60
N TRP A 89 -2.43 -4.19 -12.18
CA TRP A 89 -3.47 -5.13 -11.78
C TRP A 89 -4.29 -4.62 -10.58
N ALA A 90 -3.60 -4.07 -9.57
CA ALA A 90 -4.29 -3.51 -8.41
C ALA A 90 -5.17 -2.32 -8.80
N LEU A 91 -4.71 -1.45 -9.69
CA LEU A 91 -5.49 -0.34 -10.22
C LEU A 91 -6.76 -0.82 -10.93
N ASP A 92 -6.62 -1.78 -11.85
CA ASP A 92 -7.71 -2.30 -12.68
C ASP A 92 -8.78 -3.04 -11.84
N ASN A 93 -8.41 -3.55 -10.66
CA ASN A 93 -9.28 -4.33 -9.78
C ASN A 93 -9.61 -3.61 -8.46
N CYS A 94 -9.39 -2.29 -8.38
CA CYS A 94 -9.56 -1.53 -7.15
C CYS A 94 -10.96 -0.93 -7.03
N ASP A 95 -11.82 -1.60 -6.28
CA ASP A 95 -13.18 -1.10 -5.97
C ASP A 95 -13.57 -1.44 -4.52
N PRO A 96 -12.82 -0.96 -3.51
CA PRO A 96 -13.20 -1.22 -2.13
C PRO A 96 -14.52 -0.49 -1.79
N PRO A 97 -15.43 -1.12 -0.98
CA PRO A 97 -16.76 -0.59 -0.71
C PRO A 97 -16.77 0.63 0.22
N LYS A 98 -15.62 1.02 0.72
CA LYS A 98 -15.43 2.15 1.63
C LYS A 98 -14.08 2.82 1.38
N PRO A 99 -13.93 4.10 1.73
CA PRO A 99 -12.63 4.76 1.69
C PRO A 99 -11.57 4.02 2.50
N VAL A 100 -10.34 3.98 2.00
CA VAL A 100 -9.18 3.36 2.65
C VAL A 100 -8.12 4.45 2.87
N GLY A 101 -7.85 4.80 4.12
CA GLY A 101 -6.77 5.75 4.42
C GLY A 101 -5.45 5.22 3.89
N THR A 102 -4.67 6.07 3.21
CA THR A 102 -3.46 5.62 2.52
C THR A 102 -2.27 6.48 2.91
N MET A 103 -1.20 5.84 3.38
CA MET A 103 0.08 6.49 3.64
C MET A 103 1.15 5.89 2.73
N ILE A 104 1.90 6.75 2.04
CA ILE A 104 3.00 6.37 1.17
C ILE A 104 4.29 7.00 1.71
N ILE A 105 5.34 6.20 1.84
CA ILE A 105 6.68 6.63 2.23
C ILE A 105 7.62 6.18 1.11
N HIS A 106 8.19 7.13 0.34
CA HIS A 106 8.95 6.77 -0.85
C HIS A 106 10.13 7.70 -1.09
N GLY A 107 11.25 7.10 -1.51
CA GLY A 107 12.48 7.82 -1.87
C GLY A 107 12.50 8.22 -3.35
N THR A 108 12.90 9.46 -3.66
CA THR A 108 12.96 9.93 -5.05
C THR A 108 14.11 9.34 -5.87
N SER A 109 15.07 8.69 -5.23
CA SER A 109 16.18 7.98 -5.88
C SER A 109 16.09 6.47 -5.67
N ASP A 110 14.89 5.95 -5.40
CA ASP A 110 14.66 4.51 -5.31
C ASP A 110 14.94 3.87 -6.69
N ASP A 111 15.94 3.00 -6.75
CA ASP A 111 16.41 2.34 -7.97
C ASP A 111 15.83 0.94 -8.19
N VAL A 112 15.07 0.43 -7.22
CA VAL A 112 14.38 -0.87 -7.27
C VAL A 112 12.89 -0.72 -7.53
N ARG A 113 12.29 0.32 -6.93
CA ARG A 113 10.90 0.74 -7.13
C ARG A 113 10.92 2.24 -7.48
N PRO A 114 11.20 2.59 -8.75
CA PRO A 114 11.37 3.98 -9.15
C PRO A 114 10.17 4.85 -8.79
N TYR A 115 10.42 6.05 -8.28
CA TYR A 115 9.38 7.02 -7.94
C TYR A 115 8.43 7.31 -9.12
N GLU A 116 8.97 7.27 -10.34
CA GLU A 116 8.25 7.49 -11.60
C GLU A 116 7.44 6.27 -12.08
N GLY A 117 7.41 5.17 -11.29
CA GLY A 117 6.72 3.93 -11.68
C GLY A 117 7.54 3.05 -12.61
N ILE A 118 6.91 1.96 -13.06
CA ILE A 118 7.50 0.98 -13.98
C ILE A 118 6.50 0.74 -15.11
N ASP A 119 6.90 1.03 -16.36
CA ASP A 119 6.05 0.88 -17.54
C ASP A 119 5.41 -0.51 -17.63
N ASN A 120 4.09 -0.56 -17.83
CA ASN A 120 3.27 -1.78 -17.92
C ASN A 120 3.35 -2.70 -16.68
N PHE A 121 3.67 -2.15 -15.51
CA PHE A 121 3.72 -2.91 -14.27
C PHE A 121 3.12 -2.15 -13.09
N SER A 122 3.44 -0.86 -12.93
CA SER A 122 2.99 -0.10 -11.77
C SER A 122 2.88 1.39 -12.04
N LEU A 123 2.01 2.04 -11.26
CA LEU A 123 1.88 3.49 -11.21
C LEU A 123 3.16 4.15 -10.69
N SER A 124 3.34 5.43 -11.03
CA SER A 124 4.23 6.33 -10.30
C SER A 124 3.63 6.68 -8.94
N VAL A 125 4.47 7.15 -8.01
CA VAL A 125 4.00 7.59 -6.70
C VAL A 125 3.00 8.75 -6.81
N ASP A 126 3.18 9.65 -7.76
CA ASP A 126 2.27 10.77 -7.97
C ASP A 126 0.89 10.29 -8.50
N GLU A 127 0.88 9.27 -9.38
CA GLU A 127 -0.37 8.63 -9.84
C GLU A 127 -1.07 7.86 -8.73
N GLU A 128 -0.33 7.18 -7.84
CA GLU A 128 -0.90 6.52 -6.65
C GLU A 128 -1.59 7.55 -5.75
N ILE A 129 -0.94 8.68 -5.48
CA ILE A 129 -1.53 9.77 -4.70
C ILE A 129 -2.79 10.30 -5.38
N GLN A 130 -2.77 10.54 -6.69
CA GLN A 130 -3.93 11.00 -7.45
C GLN A 130 -5.08 9.98 -7.34
N PHE A 131 -4.79 8.68 -7.56
CA PHE A 131 -5.80 7.63 -7.45
C PHE A 131 -6.47 7.62 -6.07
N TRP A 132 -5.67 7.59 -4.99
CA TRP A 132 -6.21 7.49 -3.64
C TRP A 132 -6.88 8.78 -3.16
N THR A 133 -6.44 9.96 -3.61
CA THR A 133 -7.13 11.23 -3.31
C THR A 133 -8.49 11.29 -3.98
N ASP A 134 -8.59 10.88 -5.24
CA ASP A 134 -9.85 10.82 -5.97
C ASP A 134 -10.78 9.77 -5.38
N PHE A 135 -10.28 8.56 -5.12
CA PHE A 135 -11.05 7.45 -4.53
C PHE A 135 -11.62 7.82 -3.16
N ASN A 136 -10.81 8.40 -2.30
CA ASN A 136 -11.19 8.81 -0.95
C ASN A 136 -11.95 10.15 -0.93
N ASN A 137 -12.05 10.86 -2.05
CA ASN A 137 -12.64 12.19 -2.18
C ASN A 137 -12.05 13.18 -1.15
N THR A 138 -10.72 13.20 -1.04
CA THR A 138 -10.00 14.17 -0.19
C THR A 138 -9.87 15.53 -0.87
N ASP A 139 -9.35 16.52 -0.13
CA ASP A 139 -8.91 17.77 -0.75
C ASP A 139 -7.86 17.48 -1.82
N SER A 140 -7.91 18.18 -2.94
CA SER A 140 -6.92 18.04 -4.03
C SER A 140 -5.62 18.82 -3.77
N ILE A 141 -5.63 19.72 -2.78
CA ILE A 141 -4.46 20.53 -2.39
C ILE A 141 -3.99 20.06 -1.02
N PRO A 142 -2.77 19.53 -0.89
CA PRO A 142 -2.27 19.03 0.38
C PRO A 142 -1.81 20.17 1.32
N GLN A 143 -1.86 19.90 2.60
CA GLN A 143 -1.02 20.61 3.56
C GLN A 143 0.39 20.05 3.45
N ILE A 144 1.40 20.91 3.25
CA ILE A 144 2.80 20.50 3.12
C ILE A 144 3.57 20.89 4.39
N THR A 145 4.33 19.95 4.91
CA THR A 145 5.23 20.16 6.07
C THR A 145 6.61 19.60 5.73
N ASN A 146 7.65 20.38 5.97
CA ASN A 146 9.04 19.97 5.82
C ASN A 146 9.62 19.64 7.18
N PHE A 147 10.24 18.46 7.33
CA PHE A 147 10.74 17.99 8.62
C PHE A 147 12.17 18.38 8.92
N ASN A 148 12.89 18.98 7.99
CA ASN A 148 14.24 19.47 8.21
C ASN A 148 14.57 20.68 7.33
N ASP A 149 15.61 21.42 7.70
CA ASP A 149 16.05 22.65 7.03
C ASP A 149 16.53 22.39 5.58
N GLU A 150 16.85 21.15 5.23
CA GLU A 150 17.36 20.76 3.91
C GLU A 150 16.24 20.21 2.99
N ASN A 151 14.99 20.22 3.43
CA ASN A 151 13.84 19.65 2.73
C ASN A 151 14.06 18.18 2.28
N LEU A 152 14.78 17.41 3.09
CA LEU A 152 15.02 16.00 2.79
C LEU A 152 13.77 15.14 2.92
N ILE A 153 12.83 15.54 3.80
CA ILE A 153 11.57 14.85 3.98
C ILE A 153 10.44 15.87 3.89
N GLU A 154 9.60 15.70 2.88
CA GLU A 154 8.40 16.49 2.67
C GLU A 154 7.18 15.63 2.96
N HIS A 155 6.29 16.09 3.83
CA HIS A 155 5.03 15.45 4.14
C HIS A 155 3.89 16.19 3.47
N PHE A 156 3.21 15.52 2.56
CA PHE A 156 2.00 15.99 1.89
C PHE A 156 0.80 15.29 2.54
N LYS A 157 -0.14 16.08 3.06
CA LYS A 157 -1.33 15.56 3.73
C LYS A 157 -2.59 16.07 3.03
N TYR A 158 -3.34 15.15 2.43
CA TYR A 158 -4.63 15.38 1.81
C TYR A 158 -5.72 14.97 2.80
N SER A 159 -6.52 15.96 3.22
CA SER A 159 -7.50 15.79 4.31
C SER A 159 -8.94 15.83 3.78
N ASN A 160 -9.88 15.78 4.72
CA ASN A 160 -11.32 15.93 4.48
C ASN A 160 -11.94 14.86 3.56
N GLY A 161 -11.30 13.69 3.45
CA GLY A 161 -11.85 12.58 2.68
C GLY A 161 -13.14 12.02 3.28
N THR A 162 -13.88 11.26 2.50
CA THR A 162 -15.11 10.59 2.91
C THR A 162 -14.86 9.74 4.16
N ASN A 163 -15.75 9.85 5.15
CA ASN A 163 -15.64 9.22 6.47
C ASN A 163 -14.35 9.60 7.25
N GLY A 164 -13.72 10.73 6.93
CA GLY A 164 -12.51 11.18 7.58
C GLY A 164 -11.24 10.48 7.09
N SER A 165 -11.28 9.83 5.93
CA SER A 165 -10.09 9.24 5.32
C SER A 165 -9.06 10.31 4.96
N LEU A 166 -7.78 9.90 4.98
CA LEU A 166 -6.64 10.73 4.65
C LEU A 166 -5.80 10.03 3.58
N VAL A 167 -5.11 10.84 2.77
CA VAL A 167 -4.00 10.36 1.94
C VAL A 167 -2.75 11.15 2.33
N GLU A 168 -1.67 10.46 2.59
CA GLU A 168 -0.43 11.06 3.07
C GLU A 168 0.77 10.53 2.30
N LEU A 169 1.65 11.43 1.87
CA LEU A 169 2.92 11.09 1.24
C LEU A 169 4.07 11.65 2.09
N PHE A 170 4.98 10.79 2.50
CA PHE A 170 6.29 11.16 2.99
C PHE A 170 7.31 10.96 1.86
N LYS A 171 7.59 12.05 1.15
CA LYS A 171 8.56 12.08 0.06
C LYS A 171 9.96 12.29 0.63
N ILE A 172 10.84 11.31 0.42
CA ILE A 172 12.22 11.36 0.89
C ILE A 172 13.11 11.76 -0.29
N ASN A 173 13.51 13.02 -0.35
CA ASN A 173 14.35 13.53 -1.42
C ASN A 173 15.73 12.84 -1.38
N ASN A 174 16.16 12.31 -2.54
CA ASN A 174 17.35 11.48 -2.70
C ASN A 174 17.36 10.18 -1.87
N GLY A 175 16.20 9.75 -1.33
CA GLY A 175 16.07 8.46 -0.65
C GLY A 175 16.15 7.31 -1.64
N TYR A 176 16.87 6.24 -1.24
CA TYR A 176 17.00 5.00 -2.01
C TYR A 176 16.03 3.93 -1.50
N HIS A 177 16.09 2.72 -2.11
CA HIS A 177 15.30 1.56 -1.69
C HIS A 177 15.82 0.96 -0.38
N ILE A 178 15.61 1.66 0.72
CA ILE A 178 16.03 1.27 2.07
C ILE A 178 14.91 1.50 3.09
N TRP A 179 14.94 0.67 4.14
CA TRP A 179 14.01 0.72 5.26
C TRP A 179 14.74 1.07 6.55
#